data_9e71d81ab55b8922fc20dc6f74c74f76
#
_entry.id   9e71d81ab55b8922fc20dc6f74c74f76
#
_cell.length_a   1.000
_cell.length_b   1.000
_cell.length_c   1.000
_cell.angle_alpha   90.00
_cell.angle_beta   90.00
_cell.angle_gamma   90.00
#
_symmetry.space_group_name_H-M   'P 1'
#
loop_
_entity.id
_entity.type
_entity.pdbx_description
1 polymer ?
#
loop_
_entity_poly.entity_id
_entity_poly.type
_entity_poly.pdbx_seq_one_letter_code
_entity_poly.pdbx_strand_id
1 'polypeptide(L)'
;EYTYTKGLSYTLNTINNNHYLRVFPAVGIEYLINNSNTISIDYSGRIKRPNFQLLDPFRWYTSKYDYSEGNPFMKPSYIHNVSLSYMYNNSFYTKMYFTKTNKDFGKMVFLDSENIQNQVERAGNYFDISALGINIEYNFQLGYWLETNLTGDITYSSYISNQTSFKNVRGWGSDFSLDNSFFLSKRLTGFLYIEDDIPGYYNYRKAKNAFLLNLGLSYTNKNKTMIVSIKAEDLFKTSNPKYSYYSNGIKQKFNNYYDSQHLEITLIKKIGNIFNKAKPTFQSSNSEERNRL
;
A
#
# COMPACT_ATOMS: atom_id res chain seq x y z
N GLU A 1 3.56 20.08 16.12
CA GLU A 1 4.96 19.67 15.94
C GLU A 1 5.79 20.82 15.38
N TYR A 2 6.94 21.10 15.98
CA TYR A 2 7.96 21.99 15.44
C TYR A 2 9.12 21.13 14.92
N THR A 3 9.49 21.33 13.67
CA THR A 3 10.60 20.59 13.05
C THR A 3 11.62 21.59 12.50
N TYR A 4 12.87 21.37 12.83
CA TYR A 4 14.02 22.04 12.23
C TYR A 4 14.93 20.99 11.59
N THR A 5 15.21 21.15 10.30
CA THR A 5 16.13 20.26 9.58
C THR A 5 17.18 21.11 8.87
N LYS A 6 18.47 20.79 9.11
CA LYS A 6 19.58 21.38 8.40
C LYS A 6 20.26 20.30 7.56
N GLY A 7 20.18 20.42 6.25
CA GLY A 7 20.89 19.58 5.30
C GLY A 7 22.11 20.28 4.74
N LEU A 8 23.26 19.60 4.73
CA LEU A 8 24.49 20.04 4.09
C LEU A 8 24.75 19.15 2.88
N SER A 9 24.74 19.72 1.69
CA SER A 9 25.16 19.01 0.47
C SER A 9 26.55 19.50 0.07
N TYR A 10 27.54 18.66 0.27
CA TYR A 10 28.92 18.95 -0.15
C TYR A 10 29.06 18.96 -1.68
N THR A 11 28.30 18.11 -2.36
CA THR A 11 28.33 18.01 -3.85
C THR A 11 27.76 19.26 -4.52
N LEU A 12 26.67 19.81 -3.96
CA LEU A 12 26.01 21.01 -4.50
C LEU A 12 26.50 22.30 -3.82
N ASN A 13 27.38 22.19 -2.82
CA ASN A 13 27.85 23.29 -1.98
C ASN A 13 26.70 24.16 -1.44
N THR A 14 25.61 23.52 -0.99
CA THR A 14 24.38 24.18 -0.54
C THR A 14 24.01 23.75 0.87
N ILE A 15 23.44 24.72 1.60
CA ILE A 15 22.84 24.48 2.92
C ILE A 15 21.33 24.60 2.75
N ASN A 16 20.62 23.56 3.08
CA ASN A 16 19.16 23.57 3.10
C ASN A 16 18.67 23.60 4.55
N ASN A 17 18.02 24.69 4.94
CA ASN A 17 17.40 24.84 6.25
C ASN A 17 15.87 24.80 6.08
N ASN A 18 15.24 23.82 6.65
CA ASN A 18 13.78 23.72 6.71
C ASN A 18 13.33 23.81 8.17
N HIS A 19 12.43 24.74 8.44
CA HIS A 19 11.73 24.82 9.73
C HIS A 19 10.24 25.00 9.49
N TYR A 20 9.43 24.33 10.27
CA TYR A 20 7.98 24.48 10.21
C TYR A 20 7.34 24.11 11.55
N LEU A 21 6.25 24.81 11.83
CA LEU A 21 5.32 24.50 12.93
C LEU A 21 4.00 24.04 12.30
N ARG A 22 3.53 22.86 12.65
CA ARG A 22 2.28 22.31 12.15
C ARG A 22 1.52 21.57 13.24
N VAL A 23 0.20 21.70 13.18
CA VAL A 23 -0.73 20.94 14.03
C VAL A 23 -1.33 19.83 13.18
N PHE A 24 -1.38 18.62 13.74
CA PHE A 24 -1.94 17.43 13.10
C PHE A 24 -3.10 16.92 13.95
N PRO A 25 -4.30 17.52 13.82
CA PRO A 25 -5.45 17.11 14.60
C PRO A 25 -5.93 15.73 14.15
N ALA A 26 -6.41 14.95 15.12
CA ALA A 26 -7.16 13.74 14.89
C ALA A 26 -8.39 13.79 15.81
N VAL A 27 -9.57 13.61 15.24
CA VAL A 27 -10.85 13.61 15.96
C VAL A 27 -11.68 12.46 15.41
N GLY A 28 -12.25 11.66 16.30
CA GLY A 28 -13.17 10.60 15.98
C GLY A 28 -14.38 10.65 16.89
N ILE A 29 -15.54 10.39 16.32
CA ILE A 29 -16.81 10.26 17.03
C ILE A 29 -17.40 8.92 16.63
N GLU A 30 -17.66 8.08 17.61
CA GLU A 30 -18.32 6.80 17.44
C GLU A 30 -19.69 6.82 18.14
N TYR A 31 -20.70 6.35 17.45
CA TYR A 31 -22.06 6.24 17.97
C TYR A 31 -22.58 4.81 17.84
N LEU A 32 -22.85 4.20 18.98
CA LEU A 32 -23.48 2.88 19.10
C LEU A 32 -25.00 3.06 18.95
N ILE A 33 -25.53 2.75 17.76
CA ILE A 33 -26.96 2.81 17.50
C ILE A 33 -27.68 1.73 18.36
N ASN A 34 -27.08 0.55 18.43
CA ASN A 34 -27.46 -0.56 19.30
C ASN A 34 -26.31 -1.55 19.40
N ASN A 35 -26.50 -2.69 20.07
CA ASN A 35 -25.45 -3.71 20.28
C ASN A 35 -24.85 -4.30 19.01
N SER A 36 -25.52 -4.13 17.87
CA SER A 36 -25.10 -4.70 16.58
C SER A 36 -24.70 -3.64 15.55
N ASN A 37 -24.99 -2.38 15.78
CA ASN A 37 -24.84 -1.32 14.78
C ASN A 37 -24.02 -0.17 15.35
N THR A 38 -22.90 0.12 14.72
CA THR A 38 -22.02 1.23 15.07
C THR A 38 -21.76 2.10 13.85
N ILE A 39 -21.79 3.41 14.03
CA ILE A 39 -21.42 4.40 13.03
C ILE A 39 -20.27 5.25 13.58
N SER A 40 -19.28 5.58 12.76
CA SER A 40 -18.22 6.49 13.17
C SER A 40 -17.88 7.51 12.10
N ILE A 41 -17.49 8.70 12.56
CA ILE A 41 -16.93 9.76 11.71
C ILE A 41 -15.56 10.09 12.24
N ASP A 42 -14.57 10.06 11.36
CA ASP A 42 -13.18 10.31 11.72
C ASP A 42 -12.57 11.37 10.81
N TYR A 43 -11.75 12.23 11.41
CA TYR A 43 -10.85 13.13 10.72
C TYR A 43 -9.43 12.94 11.24
N SER A 44 -8.44 12.88 10.34
CA SER A 44 -7.04 12.91 10.72
C SER A 44 -6.18 13.72 9.76
N GLY A 45 -5.32 14.56 10.34
CA GLY A 45 -4.23 15.22 9.64
C GLY A 45 -2.91 14.49 9.93
N ARG A 46 -2.12 14.20 8.89
CA ARG A 46 -0.82 13.51 9.01
C ARG A 46 0.23 14.17 8.15
N ILE A 47 1.49 13.96 8.51
CA ILE A 47 2.66 14.34 7.73
C ILE A 47 3.38 13.08 7.24
N LYS A 48 3.79 13.07 5.97
CA LYS A 48 4.68 12.07 5.39
C LYS A 48 5.99 12.78 5.01
N ARG A 49 7.10 12.34 5.58
CA ARG A 49 8.41 12.93 5.32
C ARG A 49 9.17 12.09 4.31
N PRO A 50 9.93 12.72 3.39
CA PRO A 50 10.84 11.97 2.52
C PRO A 50 11.87 11.23 3.38
N ASN A 51 12.23 10.03 2.96
CA ASN A 51 13.37 9.32 3.55
C ASN A 51 14.69 9.95 3.10
N PHE A 52 15.78 9.63 3.78
CA PHE A 52 17.08 10.23 3.49
C PHE A 52 17.60 9.88 2.09
N GLN A 53 17.30 8.69 1.59
CA GLN A 53 17.67 8.29 0.23
C GLN A 53 17.03 9.16 -0.86
N LEU A 54 15.80 9.64 -0.65
CA LEU A 54 15.15 10.56 -1.57
C LEU A 54 15.72 11.98 -1.52
N LEU A 55 16.36 12.34 -0.39
CA LEU A 55 17.00 13.65 -0.19
C LEU A 55 18.45 13.67 -0.64
N ASP A 56 19.10 12.50 -0.77
CA ASP A 56 20.50 12.40 -1.15
C ASP A 56 20.67 12.73 -2.65
N PRO A 57 21.39 13.80 -3.02
CA PRO A 57 21.60 14.19 -4.42
C PRO A 57 22.61 13.31 -5.16
N PHE A 58 23.07 12.23 -4.55
CA PHE A 58 23.99 11.28 -5.18
C PHE A 58 23.35 10.63 -6.40
N ARG A 59 24.14 10.54 -7.51
CA ARG A 59 23.70 9.89 -8.76
C ARG A 59 24.01 8.40 -8.73
N TRP A 60 22.97 7.58 -8.83
CA TRP A 60 23.08 6.13 -8.96
C TRP A 60 22.85 5.73 -10.40
N TYR A 61 23.91 5.31 -11.09
CA TYR A 61 23.84 4.89 -12.48
C TYR A 61 23.35 3.45 -12.58
N THR A 62 22.22 3.24 -13.28
CA THR A 62 21.68 1.91 -13.60
C THR A 62 22.17 1.43 -14.96
N SER A 63 22.52 2.34 -15.84
CA SER A 63 23.15 2.08 -17.14
C SER A 63 24.01 3.26 -17.55
N LYS A 64 24.63 3.17 -18.75
CA LYS A 64 25.38 4.29 -19.33
C LYS A 64 24.49 5.54 -19.60
N TYR A 65 23.19 5.32 -19.79
CA TYR A 65 22.23 6.35 -20.19
C TYR A 65 21.17 6.66 -19.15
N ASP A 66 21.15 5.91 -18.04
CA ASP A 66 20.11 6.03 -17.00
C ASP A 66 20.74 6.16 -15.63
N TYR A 67 20.26 7.15 -14.87
CA TYR A 67 20.61 7.30 -13.47
C TYR A 67 19.44 7.78 -12.62
N SER A 68 19.51 7.54 -11.33
CA SER A 68 18.57 8.03 -10.34
C SER A 68 19.28 9.01 -9.41
N GLU A 69 18.62 10.11 -9.06
CA GLU A 69 19.13 11.08 -8.09
C GLU A 69 18.03 11.51 -7.11
N GLY A 70 18.41 11.77 -5.86
CA GLY A 70 17.53 12.37 -4.89
C GLY A 70 17.48 13.90 -5.01
N ASN A 71 16.69 14.53 -4.16
CA ASN A 71 16.50 15.99 -4.16
C ASN A 71 16.47 16.52 -2.72
N PRO A 72 17.51 17.23 -2.26
CA PRO A 72 17.60 17.75 -0.91
C PRO A 72 16.57 18.86 -0.59
N PHE A 73 15.91 19.42 -1.62
CA PHE A 73 14.91 20.49 -1.49
C PHE A 73 13.47 19.99 -1.37
N MET A 74 13.27 18.68 -1.23
CA MET A 74 11.94 18.11 -1.07
C MET A 74 11.27 18.58 0.22
N LYS A 75 9.97 18.76 0.13
CA LYS A 75 9.10 19.15 1.25
C LYS A 75 8.28 17.96 1.72
N PRO A 76 7.90 17.91 3.01
CA PRO A 76 6.96 16.92 3.47
C PRO A 76 5.61 17.03 2.76
N SER A 77 4.91 15.90 2.64
CA SER A 77 3.51 15.83 2.20
C SER A 77 2.59 15.94 3.40
N TYR A 78 1.44 16.57 3.21
CA TYR A 78 0.40 16.71 4.22
C TYR A 78 -0.85 15.97 3.77
N ILE A 79 -1.32 15.05 4.60
CA ILE A 79 -2.42 14.16 4.31
C ILE A 79 -3.57 14.48 5.25
N HIS A 80 -4.74 14.73 4.68
CA HIS A 80 -6.00 14.94 5.39
C HIS A 80 -6.96 13.81 4.99
N ASN A 81 -7.48 13.10 5.97
CA ASN A 81 -8.47 12.04 5.78
C ASN A 81 -9.74 12.41 6.53
N VAL A 82 -10.87 12.24 5.85
CA VAL A 82 -12.21 12.23 6.46
C VAL A 82 -12.83 10.89 6.11
N SER A 83 -13.46 10.21 7.05
CA SER A 83 -14.17 8.97 6.78
C SER A 83 -15.45 8.87 7.59
N LEU A 84 -16.44 8.22 6.98
CA LEU A 84 -17.68 7.77 7.59
C LEU A 84 -17.69 6.26 7.49
N SER A 85 -17.79 5.56 8.62
CA SER A 85 -17.79 4.11 8.67
C SER A 85 -19.07 3.59 9.33
N TYR A 86 -19.50 2.43 8.89
CA TYR A 86 -20.60 1.69 9.48
C TYR A 86 -20.20 0.24 9.68
N MET A 87 -20.52 -0.32 10.85
CA MET A 87 -20.26 -1.69 11.21
C MET A 87 -21.54 -2.37 11.70
N TYR A 88 -21.79 -3.57 11.18
CA TYR A 88 -22.91 -4.42 11.60
C TYR A 88 -22.41 -5.78 12.09
N ASN A 89 -22.77 -6.13 13.35
CA ASN A 89 -22.44 -7.41 14.01
C ASN A 89 -20.97 -7.83 13.93
N ASN A 90 -20.01 -6.92 13.81
CA ASN A 90 -18.59 -7.21 13.56
C ASN A 90 -18.35 -8.09 12.31
N SER A 91 -19.36 -8.29 11.47
CA SER A 91 -19.28 -9.11 10.26
C SER A 91 -19.30 -8.30 8.97
N PHE A 92 -20.00 -7.20 8.97
CA PHE A 92 -20.04 -6.27 7.83
C PHE A 92 -19.48 -4.92 8.25
N TYR A 93 -18.49 -4.44 7.51
CA TYR A 93 -17.92 -3.11 7.67
C TYR A 93 -17.89 -2.40 6.32
N THR A 94 -18.29 -1.13 6.30
CA THR A 94 -18.12 -0.26 5.14
C THR A 94 -17.63 1.10 5.57
N LYS A 95 -16.78 1.69 4.73
CA LYS A 95 -16.18 3.01 4.97
C LYS A 95 -16.18 3.83 3.69
N MET A 96 -16.87 4.95 3.69
CA MET A 96 -16.67 6.00 2.71
C MET A 96 -15.57 6.93 3.19
N TYR A 97 -14.62 7.27 2.34
CA TYR A 97 -13.50 8.12 2.71
C TYR A 97 -13.15 9.16 1.64
N PHE A 98 -12.66 10.28 2.11
CA PHE A 98 -12.04 11.30 1.28
C PHE A 98 -10.64 11.59 1.81
N THR A 99 -9.65 11.49 0.93
CA THR A 99 -8.24 11.78 1.22
C THR A 99 -7.76 12.92 0.36
N LYS A 100 -7.11 13.91 0.98
CA LYS A 100 -6.38 14.97 0.29
C LYS A 100 -4.92 14.93 0.70
N THR A 101 -4.02 14.71 -0.26
CA THR A 101 -2.57 14.77 -0.05
C THR A 101 -2.01 15.98 -0.80
N ASN A 102 -1.41 16.90 -0.05
CA ASN A 102 -0.76 18.07 -0.62
C ASN A 102 0.74 17.80 -0.75
N LYS A 103 1.32 18.17 -1.89
CA LYS A 103 2.75 18.03 -2.19
C LYS A 103 3.23 16.59 -2.08
N ASP A 104 2.45 15.63 -2.62
CA ASP A 104 2.90 14.25 -2.65
C ASP A 104 4.23 14.13 -3.40
N PHE A 105 5.10 13.27 -2.91
CA PHE A 105 6.43 13.11 -3.43
C PHE A 105 6.70 11.67 -3.87
N GLY A 106 7.57 11.56 -4.84
CA GLY A 106 8.02 10.29 -5.39
C GLY A 106 9.15 10.51 -6.38
N LYS A 107 9.48 9.46 -7.13
CA LYS A 107 10.45 9.52 -8.22
C LYS A 107 9.73 9.54 -9.56
N MET A 108 10.18 10.40 -10.46
CA MET A 108 9.65 10.53 -11.83
C MET A 108 10.80 10.57 -12.82
N VAL A 109 10.54 10.07 -14.02
CA VAL A 109 11.55 10.01 -15.08
C VAL A 109 11.49 11.26 -15.94
N PHE A 110 12.66 11.84 -16.20
CA PHE A 110 12.89 13.00 -17.07
C PHE A 110 13.94 12.66 -18.13
N LEU A 111 13.99 13.45 -19.19
CA LEU A 111 15.17 13.52 -20.03
C LEU A 111 16.20 14.41 -19.33
N ASP A 112 17.46 14.01 -19.39
CA ASP A 112 18.54 14.83 -18.85
C ASP A 112 18.69 16.13 -19.67
N SER A 113 18.77 17.26 -18.98
CA SER A 113 18.92 18.58 -19.63
C SER A 113 20.28 18.76 -20.31
N GLU A 114 21.31 18.08 -19.82
CA GLU A 114 22.67 18.16 -20.36
C GLU A 114 22.87 17.17 -21.52
N ASN A 115 22.19 16.03 -21.50
CA ASN A 115 22.22 15.04 -22.57
C ASN A 115 20.86 14.37 -22.74
N ILE A 116 20.12 14.79 -23.75
CA ILE A 116 18.77 14.32 -24.07
C ILE A 116 18.68 12.79 -24.34
N GLN A 117 19.81 12.13 -24.58
CA GLN A 117 19.86 10.67 -24.72
C GLN A 117 19.80 9.96 -23.37
N ASN A 118 20.05 10.68 -22.29
CA ASN A 118 20.03 10.12 -20.94
C ASN A 118 18.66 10.33 -20.29
N GLN A 119 18.25 9.35 -19.48
CA GLN A 119 17.09 9.44 -18.62
C GLN A 119 17.54 9.60 -17.18
N VAL A 120 16.86 10.47 -16.45
CA VAL A 120 17.08 10.66 -15.02
C VAL A 120 15.78 10.40 -14.25
N GLU A 121 15.84 9.48 -13.30
CA GLU A 121 14.79 9.29 -12.30
C GLU A 121 15.07 10.23 -11.13
N ARG A 122 14.31 11.31 -11.01
CA ARG A 122 14.51 12.35 -9.99
C ARG A 122 13.41 12.35 -8.94
N ALA A 123 13.82 12.44 -7.66
CA ALA A 123 12.88 12.61 -6.56
C ALA A 123 12.34 14.05 -6.49
N GLY A 124 11.07 14.22 -6.13
CA GLY A 124 10.45 15.55 -6.00
C GLY A 124 9.00 15.51 -5.53
N ASN A 125 8.46 16.68 -5.21
CA ASN A 125 7.04 16.87 -4.90
C ASN A 125 6.30 17.20 -6.21
N TYR A 126 5.62 16.23 -6.77
CA TYR A 126 5.07 16.35 -8.13
C TYR A 126 3.56 16.52 -8.19
N PHE A 127 2.82 16.02 -7.21
CA PHE A 127 1.36 15.96 -7.28
C PHE A 127 0.66 16.44 -6.01
N ASP A 128 -0.48 17.07 -6.21
CA ASP A 128 -1.55 17.14 -5.24
C ASP A 128 -2.58 16.07 -5.58
N ILE A 129 -2.93 15.25 -4.60
CA ILE A 129 -3.79 14.08 -4.80
C ILE A 129 -5.09 14.29 -4.04
N SER A 130 -6.21 13.97 -4.67
CA SER A 130 -7.52 13.83 -4.02
C SER A 130 -8.09 12.47 -4.38
N ALA A 131 -8.58 11.76 -3.40
CA ALA A 131 -9.22 10.46 -3.58
C ALA A 131 -10.53 10.39 -2.79
N LEU A 132 -11.58 9.91 -3.43
CA LEU A 132 -12.87 9.58 -2.81
C LEU A 132 -13.12 8.10 -3.05
N GLY A 133 -13.37 7.32 -2.00
CA GLY A 133 -13.55 5.90 -2.14
C GLY A 133 -14.54 5.30 -1.16
N ILE A 134 -14.90 4.05 -1.44
CA ILE A 134 -15.71 3.18 -0.60
C ILE A 134 -14.97 1.86 -0.43
N ASN A 135 -14.73 1.50 0.82
CA ASN A 135 -14.23 0.20 1.21
C ASN A 135 -15.38 -0.62 1.80
N ILE A 136 -15.42 -1.92 1.49
CA ILE A 136 -16.38 -2.88 2.01
C ILE A 136 -15.61 -4.10 2.49
N GLU A 137 -15.93 -4.58 3.69
CA GLU A 137 -15.43 -5.82 4.26
C GLU A 137 -16.62 -6.62 4.78
N TYR A 138 -16.70 -7.88 4.38
CA TYR A 138 -17.75 -8.76 4.84
C TYR A 138 -17.20 -10.12 5.23
N ASN A 139 -17.30 -10.41 6.54
CA ASN A 139 -16.93 -11.68 7.11
C ASN A 139 -18.20 -12.47 7.43
N PHE A 140 -18.36 -13.64 6.85
CA PHE A 140 -19.49 -14.48 7.17
C PHE A 140 -19.10 -15.96 7.26
N GLN A 141 -19.86 -16.69 8.04
CA GLN A 141 -19.71 -18.12 8.21
C GLN A 141 -21.00 -18.81 7.77
N LEU A 142 -20.87 -19.76 6.83
CA LEU A 142 -21.98 -20.59 6.38
C LEU A 142 -21.89 -21.98 7.03
N GLY A 143 -22.76 -22.21 8.03
CA GLY A 143 -22.71 -23.42 8.82
C GLY A 143 -21.33 -23.61 9.51
N TYR A 144 -20.87 -24.87 9.53
CA TYR A 144 -19.57 -25.22 10.14
C TYR A 144 -18.50 -25.51 9.09
N TRP A 145 -18.81 -25.34 7.80
CA TRP A 145 -17.96 -25.82 6.74
C TRP A 145 -17.31 -24.71 5.89
N LEU A 146 -17.84 -23.48 5.92
CA LEU A 146 -17.30 -22.37 5.15
C LEU A 146 -17.18 -21.10 6.01
N GLU A 147 -16.01 -20.53 6.00
CA GLU A 147 -15.72 -19.18 6.47
C GLU A 147 -15.21 -18.34 5.29
N THR A 148 -15.78 -17.16 5.08
CA THR A 148 -15.50 -16.29 3.96
C THR A 148 -15.20 -14.89 4.46
N ASN A 149 -14.12 -14.29 3.92
CA ASN A 149 -13.83 -12.87 4.01
C ASN A 149 -13.87 -12.28 2.59
N LEU A 150 -14.73 -11.32 2.37
CA LEU A 150 -14.84 -10.54 1.14
C LEU A 150 -14.36 -9.12 1.45
N THR A 151 -13.40 -8.61 0.67
CA THR A 151 -13.01 -7.20 0.73
C THR A 151 -13.14 -6.56 -0.65
N GLY A 152 -13.40 -5.27 -0.68
CA GLY A 152 -13.44 -4.49 -1.91
C GLY A 152 -13.17 -3.03 -1.62
N ASP A 153 -12.42 -2.40 -2.51
CA ASP A 153 -12.21 -0.95 -2.51
C ASP A 153 -12.50 -0.40 -3.91
N ILE A 154 -13.26 0.68 -3.97
CA ILE A 154 -13.52 1.42 -5.19
C ILE A 154 -13.16 2.87 -4.93
N THR A 155 -12.19 3.39 -5.68
CA THR A 155 -11.64 4.73 -5.46
C THR A 155 -11.64 5.54 -6.75
N TYR A 156 -12.14 6.78 -6.69
CA TYR A 156 -11.91 7.79 -7.72
C TYR A 156 -10.81 8.71 -7.29
N SER A 157 -9.70 8.74 -8.03
CA SER A 157 -8.51 9.51 -7.72
C SER A 157 -8.26 10.61 -8.74
N SER A 158 -7.76 11.76 -8.28
CA SER A 158 -7.32 12.89 -9.08
C SER A 158 -5.90 13.27 -8.69
N TYR A 159 -4.98 13.21 -9.62
CA TYR A 159 -3.57 13.58 -9.50
C TYR A 159 -3.34 14.85 -10.30
N ILE A 160 -3.09 15.96 -9.65
CA ILE A 160 -2.86 17.27 -10.26
C ILE A 160 -1.39 17.61 -10.06
N SER A 161 -0.67 17.82 -11.18
CA SER A 161 0.74 18.19 -11.13
C SER A 161 0.92 19.69 -11.20
N ASN A 162 1.85 20.21 -10.40
CA ASN A 162 2.31 21.60 -10.48
C ASN A 162 3.32 21.84 -11.60
N GLN A 163 3.74 20.76 -12.29
CA GLN A 163 4.73 20.82 -13.36
C GLN A 163 4.06 20.59 -14.70
N THR A 164 4.37 21.46 -15.67
CA THR A 164 3.85 21.37 -17.04
C THR A 164 4.25 20.10 -17.78
N SER A 165 5.32 19.45 -17.33
CA SER A 165 5.83 18.19 -17.87
C SER A 165 4.94 16.97 -17.59
N PHE A 166 4.00 17.07 -16.63
CA PHE A 166 3.11 15.98 -16.28
C PHE A 166 1.67 16.31 -16.62
N LYS A 167 0.98 15.33 -17.16
CA LYS A 167 -0.46 15.44 -17.37
C LYS A 167 -1.20 15.17 -16.08
N ASN A 168 -2.22 15.97 -15.82
CA ASN A 168 -3.19 15.64 -14.78
C ASN A 168 -3.89 14.33 -15.14
N VAL A 169 -4.01 13.45 -14.14
CA VAL A 169 -4.64 12.13 -14.30
C VAL A 169 -5.80 12.02 -13.34
N ARG A 170 -6.92 11.52 -13.84
CA ARG A 170 -8.11 11.24 -13.03
C ARG A 170 -8.71 9.94 -13.48
N GLY A 171 -9.26 9.19 -12.54
CA GLY A 171 -9.98 7.98 -12.89
C GLY A 171 -10.28 7.08 -11.70
N TRP A 172 -10.98 6.01 -12.00
CA TRP A 172 -11.35 4.97 -11.07
C TRP A 172 -10.21 3.96 -10.93
N GLY A 173 -10.07 3.41 -9.74
CA GLY A 173 -9.35 2.20 -9.42
C GLY A 173 -10.23 1.34 -8.53
N SER A 174 -10.13 0.03 -8.63
CA SER A 174 -10.85 -0.89 -7.76
C SER A 174 -10.11 -2.21 -7.63
N ASP A 175 -10.13 -2.74 -6.43
CA ASP A 175 -9.59 -4.04 -6.10
C ASP A 175 -10.62 -4.82 -5.27
N PHE A 176 -10.63 -6.14 -5.46
CA PHE A 176 -11.50 -7.05 -4.74
C PHE A 176 -10.69 -8.27 -4.32
N SER A 177 -10.95 -8.76 -3.12
CA SER A 177 -10.41 -10.03 -2.68
C SER A 177 -11.47 -10.89 -1.99
N LEU A 178 -11.31 -12.20 -2.15
CA LEU A 178 -12.15 -13.21 -1.55
C LEU A 178 -11.24 -14.28 -0.94
N ASP A 179 -11.34 -14.45 0.37
CA ASP A 179 -10.62 -15.49 1.10
C ASP A 179 -11.65 -16.48 1.68
N ASN A 180 -11.53 -17.74 1.29
CA ASN A 180 -12.41 -18.80 1.76
C ASN A 180 -11.63 -19.90 2.44
N SER A 181 -12.14 -20.31 3.61
CA SER A 181 -11.70 -21.49 4.35
C SER A 181 -12.82 -22.52 4.35
N PHE A 182 -12.57 -23.68 3.72
CA PHE A 182 -13.49 -24.80 3.66
C PHE A 182 -13.11 -25.86 4.69
N PHE A 183 -13.85 -26.00 5.77
CA PHE A 183 -13.62 -27.01 6.78
C PHE A 183 -14.17 -28.36 6.34
N LEU A 184 -13.42 -29.07 5.50
CA LEU A 184 -13.80 -30.34 4.87
C LEU A 184 -13.94 -31.46 5.91
N SER A 185 -13.19 -31.36 7.01
CA SER A 185 -13.30 -32.22 8.19
C SER A 185 -12.68 -31.54 9.40
N LYS A 186 -12.77 -32.17 10.59
CA LYS A 186 -12.10 -31.69 11.82
C LYS A 186 -10.57 -31.53 11.68
N ARG A 187 -9.96 -32.04 10.60
CA ARG A 187 -8.52 -32.06 10.40
C ARG A 187 -8.08 -31.54 9.05
N LEU A 188 -8.99 -31.42 8.10
CA LEU A 188 -8.68 -31.01 6.72
C LEU A 188 -9.41 -29.73 6.41
N THR A 189 -8.65 -28.68 6.05
CA THR A 189 -9.14 -27.37 5.62
C THR A 189 -8.65 -27.10 4.21
N GLY A 190 -9.57 -26.74 3.32
CA GLY A 190 -9.25 -26.21 2.01
C GLY A 190 -9.23 -24.68 2.03
N PHE A 191 -8.40 -24.07 1.22
CA PHE A 191 -8.28 -22.63 1.05
C PHE A 191 -8.47 -22.26 -0.41
N LEU A 192 -9.21 -21.17 -0.64
CA LEU A 192 -9.33 -20.49 -1.91
C LEU A 192 -9.16 -19.00 -1.68
N TYR A 193 -8.13 -18.42 -2.30
CA TYR A 193 -7.93 -16.98 -2.31
C TYR A 193 -7.99 -16.44 -3.73
N ILE A 194 -8.81 -15.43 -3.93
CA ILE A 194 -8.94 -14.70 -5.19
C ILE A 194 -8.67 -13.23 -4.92
N GLU A 195 -7.88 -12.59 -5.78
CA GLU A 195 -7.68 -11.14 -5.79
C GLU A 195 -7.73 -10.65 -7.23
N ASP A 196 -8.43 -9.55 -7.47
CA ASP A 196 -8.59 -8.96 -8.80
C ASP A 196 -8.43 -7.44 -8.73
N ASP A 197 -7.32 -6.94 -9.26
CA ASP A 197 -7.08 -5.53 -9.51
C ASP A 197 -7.74 -5.15 -10.84
N ILE A 198 -8.86 -4.48 -10.80
CA ILE A 198 -9.58 -4.07 -12.02
C ILE A 198 -8.80 -2.94 -12.72
N PRO A 199 -8.74 -2.92 -14.07
CA PRO A 199 -8.03 -1.88 -14.80
C PRO A 199 -8.46 -0.48 -14.40
N GLY A 200 -7.50 0.34 -13.97
CA GLY A 200 -7.80 1.66 -13.42
C GLY A 200 -6.59 2.55 -13.25
N TYR A 201 -6.75 3.59 -12.45
CA TYR A 201 -5.69 4.53 -12.12
C TYR A 201 -5.26 4.37 -10.67
N TYR A 202 -4.01 3.96 -10.47
CA TYR A 202 -3.38 3.76 -9.18
C TYR A 202 -2.06 4.55 -9.14
N ASN A 203 -1.91 5.43 -8.17
CA ASN A 203 -0.69 6.26 -8.03
C ASN A 203 -0.24 6.90 -9.34
N TYR A 204 -1.10 7.69 -10.03
CA TYR A 204 -0.89 8.31 -11.35
C TYR A 204 -0.58 7.35 -12.52
N ARG A 205 -0.58 6.05 -12.29
CA ARG A 205 -0.33 5.00 -13.28
C ARG A 205 -1.65 4.41 -13.76
N LYS A 206 -1.76 4.17 -15.05
CA LYS A 206 -2.86 3.39 -15.61
C LYS A 206 -2.46 1.92 -15.55
N ALA A 207 -3.05 1.18 -14.64
CA ALA A 207 -2.84 -0.25 -14.47
C ALA A 207 -3.77 -1.05 -15.40
N LYS A 208 -3.31 -2.24 -15.79
CA LYS A 208 -4.13 -3.28 -16.39
C LYS A 208 -4.62 -4.21 -15.30
N ASN A 209 -5.54 -5.10 -15.67
CA ASN A 209 -5.99 -6.16 -14.78
C ASN A 209 -4.82 -7.03 -14.29
N ALA A 210 -4.83 -7.32 -12.99
CA ALA A 210 -3.97 -8.30 -12.36
C ALA A 210 -4.86 -9.23 -11.53
N PHE A 211 -4.91 -10.52 -11.90
CA PHE A 211 -5.75 -11.52 -11.26
C PHE A 211 -4.88 -12.57 -10.60
N LEU A 212 -5.14 -12.84 -9.33
CA LEU A 212 -4.45 -13.84 -8.53
C LEU A 212 -5.45 -14.89 -8.05
N LEU A 213 -5.14 -16.16 -8.29
CA LEU A 213 -5.86 -17.30 -7.74
C LEU A 213 -4.89 -18.22 -7.01
N ASN A 214 -5.14 -18.43 -5.73
CA ASN A 214 -4.42 -19.39 -4.90
C ASN A 214 -5.36 -20.48 -4.39
N LEU A 215 -4.88 -21.71 -4.38
CA LEU A 215 -5.58 -22.86 -3.78
C LEU A 215 -4.68 -23.57 -2.80
N GLY A 216 -5.26 -24.11 -1.73
CA GLY A 216 -4.48 -24.84 -0.75
C GLY A 216 -5.29 -25.87 0.03
N LEU A 217 -4.55 -26.79 0.63
CA LEU A 217 -5.08 -27.78 1.59
C LEU A 217 -4.17 -27.81 2.81
N SER A 218 -4.74 -27.90 3.98
CA SER A 218 -4.02 -28.03 5.24
C SER A 218 -4.59 -29.18 6.06
N TYR A 219 -3.71 -30.08 6.47
CA TYR A 219 -4.06 -31.17 7.37
C TYR A 219 -3.42 -30.96 8.73
N THR A 220 -4.26 -31.05 9.78
CA THR A 220 -3.82 -30.99 11.19
C THR A 220 -4.03 -32.35 11.86
N ASN A 221 -3.00 -32.91 12.48
CA ASN A 221 -3.11 -34.18 13.17
C ASN A 221 -4.04 -34.10 14.40
N LYS A 222 -4.46 -35.27 14.94
CA LYS A 222 -5.41 -35.38 16.06
C LYS A 222 -4.99 -34.55 17.29
N ASN A 223 -3.71 -34.52 17.59
CA ASN A 223 -3.18 -33.86 18.79
C ASN A 223 -2.84 -32.37 18.54
N LYS A 224 -3.13 -31.85 17.33
CA LYS A 224 -2.84 -30.47 16.92
C LYS A 224 -1.35 -30.07 17.05
N THR A 225 -0.46 -31.06 17.05
CA THR A 225 0.99 -30.89 17.16
C THR A 225 1.71 -30.83 15.81
N MET A 226 1.06 -31.29 14.73
CA MET A 226 1.62 -31.28 13.39
C MET A 226 0.59 -30.72 12.41
N ILE A 227 1.04 -29.82 11.55
CA ILE A 227 0.26 -29.27 10.44
C ILE A 227 1.09 -29.47 9.18
N VAL A 228 0.47 -30.02 8.15
CA VAL A 228 1.04 -30.14 6.80
C VAL A 228 0.13 -29.38 5.87
N SER A 229 0.69 -28.43 5.14
CA SER A 229 -0.07 -27.63 4.16
C SER A 229 0.60 -27.71 2.80
N ILE A 230 -0.22 -27.73 1.77
CA ILE A 230 0.18 -27.56 0.38
C ILE A 230 -0.61 -26.40 -0.19
N LYS A 231 0.06 -25.46 -0.85
CA LYS A 231 -0.54 -24.27 -1.46
C LYS A 231 0.02 -24.08 -2.86
N ALA A 232 -0.86 -23.90 -3.84
CA ALA A 232 -0.50 -23.50 -5.19
C ALA A 232 -0.85 -22.01 -5.34
N GLU A 233 0.16 -21.20 -5.65
CA GLU A 233 0.02 -19.76 -5.78
C GLU A 233 0.03 -19.34 -7.25
N ASP A 234 -0.74 -18.28 -7.55
CA ASP A 234 -0.91 -17.67 -8.87
C ASP A 234 -1.12 -18.72 -10.00
N LEU A 235 -2.14 -19.56 -9.81
CA LEU A 235 -2.44 -20.70 -10.71
C LEU A 235 -2.45 -20.34 -12.19
N PHE A 236 -2.89 -19.12 -12.53
CA PHE A 236 -2.99 -18.65 -13.92
C PHE A 236 -1.81 -17.80 -14.37
N LYS A 237 -0.84 -17.49 -13.49
CA LYS A 237 0.30 -16.63 -13.78
C LYS A 237 -0.11 -15.23 -14.27
N THR A 238 -1.16 -14.68 -13.69
CA THR A 238 -1.79 -13.43 -14.12
C THR A 238 -1.64 -12.28 -13.13
N SER A 239 -1.04 -12.51 -11.95
CA SER A 239 -0.84 -11.51 -10.90
C SER A 239 0.23 -10.45 -11.21
N ASN A 240 1.05 -10.66 -12.24
CA ASN A 240 2.15 -9.77 -12.57
C ASN A 240 1.64 -8.38 -13.00
N PRO A 241 2.04 -7.28 -12.31
CA PRO A 241 1.50 -5.97 -12.57
C PRO A 241 1.98 -5.40 -13.91
N LYS A 242 1.03 -4.87 -14.68
CA LYS A 242 1.27 -4.19 -15.95
C LYS A 242 0.68 -2.79 -15.87
N TYR A 243 1.49 -1.77 -16.06
CA TYR A 243 1.02 -0.40 -16.00
C TYR A 243 1.73 0.51 -16.98
N SER A 244 1.17 1.69 -17.18
CA SER A 244 1.78 2.75 -17.99
C SER A 244 1.53 4.11 -17.37
N TYR A 245 2.43 5.05 -17.61
CA TYR A 245 2.24 6.46 -17.28
C TYR A 245 2.95 7.37 -18.28
N TYR A 246 2.62 8.66 -18.22
CA TYR A 246 3.28 9.69 -19.00
C TYR A 246 4.10 10.59 -18.08
N SER A 247 5.36 10.75 -18.42
CA SER A 247 6.27 11.66 -17.74
C SER A 247 7.06 12.44 -18.78
N ASN A 248 7.04 13.76 -18.70
CA ASN A 248 7.79 14.65 -19.57
C ASN A 248 7.66 14.34 -21.09
N GLY A 249 6.43 14.10 -21.56
CA GLY A 249 6.16 13.73 -22.96
C GLY A 249 6.46 12.27 -23.31
N ILE A 250 7.10 11.51 -22.43
CA ILE A 250 7.46 10.11 -22.65
C ILE A 250 6.36 9.21 -22.11
N LYS A 251 5.87 8.29 -22.95
CA LYS A 251 5.00 7.19 -22.51
C LYS A 251 5.84 6.00 -22.11
N GLN A 252 5.81 5.67 -20.83
CA GLN A 252 6.45 4.48 -20.29
C GLN A 252 5.44 3.37 -20.10
N LYS A 253 5.82 2.13 -20.45
CA LYS A 253 5.04 0.93 -20.24
C LYS A 253 5.88 -0.06 -19.46
N PHE A 254 5.32 -0.61 -18.40
CA PHE A 254 5.96 -1.58 -17.55
C PHE A 254 5.18 -2.88 -17.61
N ASN A 255 5.91 -3.97 -17.78
CA ASN A 255 5.42 -5.33 -17.71
C ASN A 255 6.40 -6.06 -16.78
N ASN A 256 6.14 -5.95 -15.49
CA ASN A 256 7.00 -6.54 -14.49
C ASN A 256 6.69 -8.03 -14.40
N TYR A 257 7.72 -8.84 -14.51
CA TYR A 257 7.63 -10.28 -14.29
C TYR A 257 8.21 -10.61 -12.91
N TYR A 258 7.40 -11.27 -12.11
CA TYR A 258 7.83 -11.90 -10.87
C TYR A 258 7.52 -13.38 -11.00
N ASP A 259 8.35 -14.23 -10.42
CA ASP A 259 8.10 -15.68 -10.37
C ASP A 259 7.10 -15.99 -9.25
N SER A 260 5.84 -15.56 -9.49
CA SER A 260 4.75 -15.66 -8.53
C SER A 260 4.09 -17.04 -8.52
N GLN A 261 4.19 -17.80 -9.64
CA GLN A 261 3.58 -19.11 -9.76
C GLN A 261 4.47 -20.18 -9.13
N HIS A 262 4.06 -20.71 -7.99
CA HIS A 262 4.81 -21.75 -7.30
C HIS A 262 3.92 -22.66 -6.45
N LEU A 263 4.49 -23.80 -6.07
CA LEU A 263 3.91 -24.73 -5.12
C LEU A 263 4.68 -24.62 -3.80
N GLU A 264 3.98 -24.33 -2.73
CA GLU A 264 4.54 -24.28 -1.38
C GLU A 264 4.09 -25.51 -0.59
N ILE A 265 5.03 -26.17 0.09
CA ILE A 265 4.74 -27.23 1.06
C ILE A 265 5.27 -26.79 2.41
N THR A 266 4.37 -26.66 3.37
CA THR A 266 4.72 -26.23 4.73
C THR A 266 4.49 -27.37 5.73
N LEU A 267 5.51 -27.68 6.54
CA LEU A 267 5.43 -28.61 7.66
C LEU A 267 5.69 -27.87 8.97
N ILE A 268 4.69 -27.81 9.82
CA ILE A 268 4.79 -27.22 11.16
C ILE A 268 4.70 -28.32 12.19
N LYS A 269 5.71 -28.47 13.05
CA LYS A 269 5.69 -29.36 14.20
C LYS A 269 5.86 -28.53 15.47
N LYS A 270 4.88 -28.59 16.37
CA LYS A 270 4.93 -27.96 17.68
C LYS A 270 5.66 -28.90 18.64
N ILE A 271 6.76 -28.44 19.22
CA ILE A 271 7.59 -29.18 20.18
C ILE A 271 7.60 -28.38 21.48
N GLY A 272 7.37 -29.04 22.60
CA GLY A 272 7.37 -28.40 23.94
C GLY A 272 5.98 -28.15 24.52
N ASN A 273 5.95 -27.67 25.77
CA ASN A 273 4.70 -27.42 26.50
C ASN A 273 4.06 -26.08 26.09
N ILE A 274 2.74 -26.07 25.90
CA ILE A 274 1.93 -24.96 25.34
C ILE A 274 1.84 -23.74 26.30
N PHE A 275 2.54 -23.73 27.43
CA PHE A 275 2.41 -22.72 28.49
C PHE A 275 3.34 -21.50 28.40
N ASN A 276 4.06 -21.31 27.32
CA ASN A 276 4.78 -20.04 27.13
C ASN A 276 3.82 -18.94 26.67
N LYS A 277 3.36 -18.12 27.61
CA LYS A 277 2.71 -16.85 27.29
C LYS A 277 3.68 -16.01 26.45
N ALA A 278 3.29 -15.67 25.22
CA ALA A 278 4.04 -14.71 24.42
C ALA A 278 4.19 -13.40 25.21
N LYS A 279 5.42 -12.94 25.39
CA LYS A 279 5.65 -11.60 25.97
C LYS A 279 5.11 -10.58 24.96
N PRO A 280 4.35 -9.58 25.41
CA PRO A 280 3.91 -8.52 24.52
C PRO A 280 5.12 -7.82 23.93
N THR A 281 5.24 -7.79 22.62
CA THR A 281 6.24 -6.99 21.90
C THR A 281 5.79 -5.55 21.94
N PHE A 282 6.49 -4.72 22.69
CA PHE A 282 6.28 -3.28 22.66
C PHE A 282 6.77 -2.75 21.31
N GLN A 283 5.86 -2.24 20.48
CA GLN A 283 6.26 -1.42 19.36
C GLN A 283 6.81 -0.10 19.90
N SER A 284 8.06 0.22 19.54
CA SER A 284 8.64 1.49 19.97
C SER A 284 7.96 2.64 19.23
N SER A 285 7.69 3.73 19.96
CA SER A 285 7.11 4.97 19.42
C SER A 285 7.93 5.61 18.28
N ASN A 286 9.16 5.17 18.05
CA ASN A 286 10.09 5.71 17.07
C ASN A 286 10.18 4.88 15.76
N SER A 287 9.19 4.05 15.45
CA SER A 287 9.19 3.22 14.24
C SER A 287 9.21 4.06 12.96
N GLU A 288 8.54 5.20 12.94
CA GLU A 288 8.53 6.11 11.78
C GLU A 288 9.93 6.68 11.49
N GLU A 289 10.65 7.12 12.54
CA GLU A 289 12.02 7.66 12.35
C GLU A 289 13.03 6.59 11.93
N ARG A 290 12.88 5.35 12.42
CA ARG A 290 13.71 4.23 11.97
C ARG A 290 13.47 3.84 10.52
N ASN A 291 12.24 3.97 10.02
CA ASN A 291 11.91 3.66 8.62
C ASN A 291 12.36 4.75 7.63
N ARG A 292 12.91 5.87 8.13
CA ARG A 292 13.49 6.94 7.31
C ARG A 292 14.98 6.73 7.01
N LEU A 293 15.66 5.88 7.78
CA LEU A 293 17.05 5.48 7.56
C LEU A 293 17.13 4.45 6.42
#